data_43ee332fe77f42bfe9a44be2c61712d3
#
_entry.id   43ee332fe77f42bfe9a44be2c61712d3
#
_cell.length_a   1.000
_cell.length_b   1.000
_cell.length_c   1.000
_cell.angle_alpha   90.00
_cell.angle_beta   90.00
_cell.angle_gamma   90.00
#
_symmetry.space_group_name_H-M   'P 1'
#
loop_
_entity.id
_entity.type
_entity.pdbx_description
1 polymer ?
#
loop_
_entity_poly.entity_id
_entity_poly.type
_entity_poly.pdbx_seq_one_letter_code
_entity_poly.pdbx_strand_id
1 'polypeptide(L)'
;MPPRKTRKSKTLAPALAFALLLTLALAACGGTSGGGSSGSQSPSSSDTPVQGGTMSLSYLTEPSSLDPAVAWNIIDWQIEHAIYQGMLQYAPKPGDAGAVLIPCLATEVPSVQNGGMSADGLTYTFTLRKGVTFQPPVNREVTAQDFKYSFERMMSSPRAPATSFYMGVVGADAFMKKKAAEISGFQAVDDYTVEITLKSPDLSFLNAFTMEFCDVVAREWVEKWGKQFNRHPLGTGPFIFEKWTPGQEIVLTRNPSYWEPGKPYLDKIDYQLSFSPPTALLKLQSGEIDALGDGVPPADIPRVMADPQWKALVYSQPLVAISYMFMNVQMKPFDDVKVRQALSWAINRDKLVKLQAGQAMSLWQFYPKGMPGHEDGKVFYGYDPAKARQLLADAGYPDGFETMLYTDNVDPNPKLWQSVQADLAAVGVKADLKTMSNNTYYNQQGTPNTLTAGSFGWWMDFPDPSDWIGPLFSKASAVPGGMNSSFWWSPALEAMFTEAQAMTDPEARIAKFSAMQQLISEEAPYVPCYQPIQTTMCSENTGGFFLHPVYQIDPTQYWKK
;
A
#
# COMPACT_ATOMS: atom_id res chain seq x y z
N MET A 1 -68.10 31.87 -13.18
CA MET A 1 -68.40 32.56 -14.49
C MET A 1 -67.11 32.78 -15.21
N PRO A 2 -67.02 32.26 -16.41
CA PRO A 2 -65.91 32.44 -17.35
C PRO A 2 -66.07 33.74 -18.16
N PRO A 3 -65.34 34.10 -19.20
CA PRO A 3 -64.72 33.23 -20.21
C PRO A 3 -63.40 33.75 -20.81
N ARG A 4 -62.82 32.88 -21.52
CA ARG A 4 -62.61 32.66 -22.97
C ARG A 4 -61.32 33.17 -23.57
N LYS A 5 -60.56 32.17 -24.14
CA LYS A 5 -60.37 31.93 -25.61
C LYS A 5 -59.46 32.95 -26.30
N THR A 6 -58.56 32.63 -27.13
CA THR A 6 -58.27 31.72 -28.25
C THR A 6 -56.88 32.13 -28.78
N ARG A 7 -56.10 31.53 -29.58
CA ARG A 7 -56.13 30.47 -30.58
C ARG A 7 -54.80 30.50 -31.33
N LYS A 8 -54.19 29.34 -31.56
CA LYS A 8 -53.57 28.90 -32.83
C LYS A 8 -52.61 29.85 -33.56
N SER A 9 -51.52 29.45 -34.17
CA SER A 9 -51.26 28.32 -35.04
C SER A 9 -49.77 28.28 -35.46
N LYS A 10 -49.20 27.05 -35.59
CA LYS A 10 -48.60 26.50 -36.84
C LYS A 10 -47.40 27.29 -37.40
N THR A 11 -46.33 26.75 -37.70
CA THR A 11 -45.81 25.61 -38.42
C THR A 11 -44.40 25.91 -38.95
N LEU A 12 -43.63 24.86 -39.16
CA LEU A 12 -42.57 24.56 -40.12
C LEU A 12 -41.12 24.85 -39.71
N ALA A 13 -40.43 23.75 -39.64
CA ALA A 13 -39.01 23.62 -39.99
C ALA A 13 -38.82 23.83 -41.52
N PRO A 14 -37.62 24.08 -42.01
CA PRO A 14 -36.64 23.05 -42.24
C PRO A 14 -35.15 23.48 -42.12
N ALA A 15 -34.34 22.53 -41.78
CA ALA A 15 -33.15 21.95 -42.38
C ALA A 15 -32.14 22.84 -43.17
N LEU A 16 -30.90 22.37 -43.07
CA LEU A 16 -29.69 22.45 -43.94
C LEU A 16 -28.68 23.56 -43.59
N ALA A 17 -27.54 23.10 -43.16
CA ALA A 17 -26.32 22.73 -43.89
C ALA A 17 -25.20 23.78 -43.94
N PHE A 18 -23.99 23.30 -43.68
CA PHE A 18 -22.70 23.74 -44.18
C PHE A 18 -22.15 25.13 -43.88
N ALA A 19 -21.03 25.19 -43.18
CA ALA A 19 -19.78 25.58 -43.83
C ALA A 19 -18.57 25.54 -42.87
N LEU A 20 -17.59 24.82 -43.31
CA LEU A 20 -16.17 24.92 -42.99
C LEU A 20 -15.65 26.34 -43.15
N LEU A 21 -14.81 26.82 -42.23
CA LEU A 21 -13.71 27.71 -42.58
C LEU A 21 -12.56 27.65 -41.58
N LEU A 22 -11.44 27.21 -42.10
CA LEU A 22 -10.08 27.31 -41.62
C LEU A 22 -9.69 28.79 -41.44
N THR A 23 -8.99 29.13 -40.36
CA THR A 23 -7.93 30.15 -40.40
C THR A 23 -6.80 29.82 -39.48
N LEU A 24 -5.62 29.83 -40.06
CA LEU A 24 -4.29 29.67 -39.47
C LEU A 24 -3.78 30.93 -38.75
N ALA A 25 -2.85 30.69 -37.85
CA ALA A 25 -1.62 31.42 -37.51
C ALA A 25 -1.78 32.59 -36.53
N LEU A 26 -0.95 32.75 -35.55
CA LEU A 26 0.50 32.94 -35.53
C LEU A 26 1.06 32.91 -34.11
N ALA A 27 2.28 32.51 -34.03
CA ALA A 27 3.14 32.34 -32.87
C ALA A 27 3.43 33.63 -32.09
N ALA A 28 3.65 33.48 -30.77
CA ALA A 28 4.62 34.30 -30.05
C ALA A 28 5.22 33.51 -28.90
N CYS A 29 6.53 33.50 -28.88
CA CYS A 29 7.43 32.88 -27.89
C CYS A 29 7.32 33.53 -26.50
N GLY A 30 7.54 32.75 -25.46
CA GLY A 30 7.87 33.27 -24.14
C GLY A 30 8.00 32.20 -23.05
N GLY A 31 9.24 31.76 -22.76
CA GLY A 31 9.72 31.53 -21.41
C GLY A 31 9.41 30.23 -20.70
N THR A 32 10.33 29.30 -20.83
CA THR A 32 10.73 28.19 -19.97
C THR A 32 10.48 28.33 -18.48
N SER A 33 9.87 27.30 -17.87
CA SER A 33 10.32 26.71 -16.62
C SER A 33 9.92 25.23 -16.61
N GLY A 34 10.93 24.35 -16.60
CA GLY A 34 10.75 22.91 -16.65
C GLY A 34 10.30 22.37 -15.31
N GLY A 35 9.10 21.83 -15.26
CA GLY A 35 8.66 20.88 -14.28
C GLY A 35 8.57 19.53 -14.97
N GLY A 36 9.50 18.61 -14.66
CA GLY A 36 9.44 17.25 -15.14
C GLY A 36 8.24 16.52 -14.56
N SER A 37 7.17 16.42 -15.31
CA SER A 37 6.12 15.45 -15.02
C SER A 37 6.66 14.07 -15.42
N SER A 38 6.89 13.23 -14.42
CA SER A 38 7.07 11.78 -14.62
C SER A 38 5.74 11.24 -15.16
N GLY A 39 5.67 11.09 -16.48
CA GLY A 39 4.51 10.53 -17.14
C GLY A 39 4.40 9.04 -16.81
N SER A 40 3.41 8.66 -16.02
CA SER A 40 2.88 7.32 -16.04
C SER A 40 2.33 7.07 -17.44
N GLN A 41 2.89 6.11 -18.16
CA GLN A 41 2.30 5.64 -19.42
C GLN A 41 0.95 5.00 -19.09
N SER A 42 -0.14 5.67 -19.45
CA SER A 42 -1.45 5.04 -19.53
C SER A 42 -1.41 3.96 -20.62
N PRO A 43 -2.03 2.78 -20.40
CA PRO A 43 -2.08 1.75 -21.42
C PRO A 43 -2.68 2.32 -22.71
N SER A 44 -2.05 2.00 -23.84
CA SER A 44 -2.59 2.41 -25.14
C SER A 44 -3.97 1.76 -25.32
N SER A 45 -5.00 2.57 -25.56
CA SER A 45 -6.42 2.20 -25.57
C SER A 45 -6.85 1.29 -26.73
N SER A 46 -5.93 0.58 -27.39
CA SER A 46 -6.20 -0.21 -28.60
C SER A 46 -5.99 -1.72 -28.47
N ASP A 47 -5.43 -2.19 -27.35
CA ASP A 47 -5.15 -3.63 -27.21
C ASP A 47 -6.36 -4.35 -26.58
N THR A 48 -7.08 -5.12 -27.40
CA THR A 48 -8.14 -6.01 -26.91
C THR A 48 -7.50 -7.19 -26.18
N PRO A 49 -7.99 -7.55 -24.97
CA PRO A 49 -7.48 -8.71 -24.25
C PRO A 49 -7.59 -9.99 -25.08
N VAL A 50 -6.53 -10.79 -25.07
CA VAL A 50 -6.45 -12.07 -25.78
C VAL A 50 -6.41 -13.19 -24.75
N GLN A 51 -7.15 -14.26 -25.03
CA GLN A 51 -7.16 -15.47 -24.19
C GLN A 51 -5.98 -16.37 -24.55
N GLY A 52 -5.31 -16.89 -23.51
CA GLY A 52 -4.24 -17.86 -23.67
C GLY A 52 -2.86 -17.35 -23.29
N GLY A 53 -1.89 -18.23 -23.38
CA GLY A 53 -0.48 -17.95 -23.15
C GLY A 53 -0.03 -18.01 -21.68
N THR A 54 1.28 -17.97 -21.55
CA THR A 54 1.97 -18.00 -20.24
C THR A 54 2.67 -16.67 -20.00
N MET A 55 2.54 -16.13 -18.79
CA MET A 55 3.34 -14.99 -18.32
C MET A 55 4.38 -15.48 -17.33
N SER A 56 5.64 -15.12 -17.54
CA SER A 56 6.76 -15.43 -16.65
C SER A 56 7.25 -14.17 -15.93
N LEU A 57 7.32 -14.23 -14.60
CA LEU A 57 7.85 -13.16 -13.75
C LEU A 57 9.05 -13.67 -12.95
N SER A 58 10.01 -12.81 -12.64
CA SER A 58 11.17 -13.19 -11.82
C SER A 58 11.16 -12.51 -10.47
N TYR A 59 11.58 -13.28 -9.45
CA TYR A 59 11.79 -12.79 -8.08
C TYR A 59 13.11 -13.29 -7.50
N LEU A 60 13.75 -12.45 -6.69
CA LEU A 60 14.98 -12.80 -5.97
C LEU A 60 14.71 -13.79 -4.83
N THR A 61 13.58 -13.62 -4.16
CA THR A 61 13.21 -14.39 -2.97
C THR A 61 12.02 -15.31 -3.24
N GLU A 62 11.89 -16.34 -2.41
CA GLU A 62 10.68 -17.16 -2.36
C GLU A 62 9.63 -16.53 -1.43
N PRO A 63 8.34 -16.83 -1.63
CA PRO A 63 7.33 -16.51 -0.62
C PRO A 63 7.62 -17.28 0.69
N SER A 64 7.34 -16.62 1.79
CA SER A 64 7.50 -17.23 3.12
C SER A 64 6.39 -18.24 3.39
N SER A 65 5.22 -18.01 2.87
CA SER A 65 4.02 -18.82 3.01
C SER A 65 3.04 -18.50 1.88
N LEU A 66 2.16 -19.46 1.55
CA LEU A 66 0.95 -19.26 0.77
C LEU A 66 -0.29 -19.66 1.60
N ASP A 67 -0.22 -19.37 2.89
CA ASP A 67 -1.34 -19.48 3.84
C ASP A 67 -1.75 -18.07 4.26
N PRO A 68 -2.93 -17.58 3.83
CA PRO A 68 -3.39 -16.21 4.10
C PRO A 68 -3.37 -15.83 5.58
N ALA A 69 -3.56 -16.78 6.48
CA ALA A 69 -3.56 -16.49 7.91
C ALA A 69 -2.19 -16.07 8.47
N VAL A 70 -1.08 -16.24 7.73
CA VAL A 70 0.29 -16.02 8.25
C VAL A 70 1.25 -15.37 7.28
N ALA A 71 0.90 -15.26 6.01
CA ALA A 71 1.71 -14.64 4.96
C ALA A 71 1.69 -13.11 5.09
N TRP A 72 2.84 -12.44 5.02
CA TRP A 72 2.91 -10.97 5.11
C TRP A 72 4.11 -10.37 4.34
N ASN A 73 4.46 -10.94 3.21
CA ASN A 73 5.45 -10.32 2.33
C ASN A 73 4.79 -9.99 0.99
N ILE A 74 5.31 -9.00 0.30
CA ILE A 74 4.78 -8.54 -0.99
C ILE A 74 4.63 -9.70 -1.98
N ILE A 75 5.66 -10.56 -2.11
CA ILE A 75 5.61 -11.72 -3.01
C ILE A 75 4.57 -12.76 -2.55
N ASP A 76 4.38 -12.94 -1.24
CA ASP A 76 3.35 -13.84 -0.70
C ASP A 76 1.98 -13.39 -1.21
N TRP A 77 1.64 -12.13 -0.99
CA TRP A 77 0.36 -11.54 -1.35
C TRP A 77 0.12 -11.46 -2.86
N GLN A 78 1.15 -11.14 -3.65
CA GLN A 78 1.02 -11.13 -5.11
C GLN A 78 0.65 -12.50 -5.69
N ILE A 79 1.12 -13.58 -5.07
CA ILE A 79 0.77 -14.95 -5.47
C ILE A 79 -0.59 -15.34 -4.88
N GLU A 80 -0.85 -15.00 -3.61
CA GLU A 80 -2.11 -15.28 -2.93
C GLU A 80 -3.30 -14.60 -3.63
N HIS A 81 -3.14 -13.34 -4.05
CA HIS A 81 -4.16 -12.59 -4.80
C HIS A 81 -4.63 -13.30 -6.09
N ALA A 82 -3.77 -14.09 -6.71
CA ALA A 82 -4.16 -14.90 -7.87
C ALA A 82 -4.93 -16.18 -7.50
N ILE A 83 -4.80 -16.68 -6.26
CA ILE A 83 -5.33 -17.98 -5.81
C ILE A 83 -6.58 -17.80 -4.94
N TYR A 84 -6.57 -16.82 -4.03
CA TYR A 84 -7.61 -16.58 -3.03
C TYR A 84 -8.41 -15.32 -3.34
N GLN A 85 -9.51 -15.14 -2.65
CA GLN A 85 -10.33 -13.93 -2.71
C GLN A 85 -10.99 -13.65 -1.36
N GLY A 86 -11.10 -12.35 -1.04
CA GLY A 86 -11.86 -11.84 0.09
C GLY A 86 -13.26 -11.36 -0.30
N MET A 87 -13.98 -10.74 0.63
CA MET A 87 -15.27 -10.10 0.36
C MET A 87 -15.14 -8.86 -0.50
N LEU A 88 -14.08 -8.07 -0.29
CA LEU A 88 -13.75 -6.85 -1.01
C LEU A 88 -12.37 -6.95 -1.67
N GLN A 89 -12.09 -6.08 -2.62
CA GLN A 89 -10.79 -5.89 -3.25
C GLN A 89 -10.63 -4.45 -3.71
N TYR A 90 -9.44 -4.08 -4.19
CA TYR A 90 -9.23 -2.80 -4.85
C TYR A 90 -9.50 -2.89 -6.35
N ALA A 91 -9.92 -1.75 -6.94
CA ALA A 91 -10.22 -1.68 -8.37
C ALA A 91 -8.96 -1.96 -9.20
N PRO A 92 -9.00 -2.84 -10.23
CA PRO A 92 -7.84 -3.19 -11.05
C PRO A 92 -7.49 -2.05 -12.01
N LYS A 93 -6.95 -0.96 -11.47
CA LYS A 93 -6.61 0.27 -12.20
C LYS A 93 -5.29 0.86 -11.69
N PRO A 94 -4.56 1.61 -12.52
CA PRO A 94 -3.39 2.34 -12.10
C PRO A 94 -3.75 3.60 -11.29
N GLY A 95 -2.79 4.10 -10.50
CA GLY A 95 -2.90 5.34 -9.74
C GLY A 95 -4.03 5.33 -8.71
N ASP A 96 -4.53 6.52 -8.32
CA ASP A 96 -5.51 6.67 -7.25
C ASP A 96 -6.83 5.90 -7.51
N ALA A 97 -7.17 5.69 -8.78
CA ALA A 97 -8.34 4.88 -9.14
C ALA A 97 -8.19 3.40 -8.74
N GLY A 98 -6.97 2.91 -8.55
CA GLY A 98 -6.67 1.56 -8.06
C GLY A 98 -6.78 1.43 -6.54
N ALA A 99 -6.86 2.53 -5.79
CA ALA A 99 -7.06 2.51 -4.34
C ALA A 99 -8.56 2.51 -3.94
N VAL A 100 -9.46 2.45 -4.92
CA VAL A 100 -10.90 2.44 -4.68
C VAL A 100 -11.38 1.04 -4.33
N LEU A 101 -12.08 0.90 -3.22
CA LEU A 101 -12.72 -0.37 -2.81
C LEU A 101 -13.83 -0.75 -3.78
N ILE A 102 -13.83 -2.00 -4.20
CA ILE A 102 -14.89 -2.62 -5.00
C ILE A 102 -15.30 -3.97 -4.40
N PRO A 103 -16.51 -4.46 -4.68
CA PRO A 103 -16.91 -5.78 -4.24
C PRO A 103 -16.10 -6.87 -4.99
N CYS A 104 -15.72 -7.93 -4.25
CA CYS A 104 -15.14 -9.17 -4.79
C CYS A 104 -16.14 -10.33 -4.62
N LEU A 105 -16.05 -11.10 -3.55
CA LEU A 105 -17.05 -12.14 -3.26
C LEU A 105 -18.32 -11.58 -2.59
N ALA A 106 -18.29 -10.36 -2.06
CA ALA A 106 -19.51 -9.63 -1.75
C ALA A 106 -20.14 -9.05 -3.03
N THR A 107 -21.44 -8.76 -2.99
CA THR A 107 -22.19 -8.16 -4.13
C THR A 107 -22.00 -6.64 -4.20
N GLU A 108 -21.68 -6.00 -3.07
CA GLU A 108 -21.48 -4.54 -2.96
C GLU A 108 -20.55 -4.21 -1.79
N VAL A 109 -20.00 -3.01 -1.79
CA VAL A 109 -19.25 -2.45 -0.64
C VAL A 109 -20.27 -1.93 0.37
N PRO A 110 -20.25 -2.37 1.63
CA PRO A 110 -21.19 -1.89 2.65
C PRO A 110 -21.10 -0.37 2.86
N SER A 111 -22.23 0.28 2.89
CA SER A 111 -22.37 1.71 3.17
C SER A 111 -23.70 2.00 3.89
N VAL A 112 -23.81 3.19 4.50
CA VAL A 112 -25.08 3.64 5.10
C VAL A 112 -26.16 3.77 4.01
N GLN A 113 -25.78 4.21 2.81
CA GLN A 113 -26.70 4.45 1.71
C GLN A 113 -27.37 3.18 1.17
N ASN A 114 -26.63 2.06 1.11
CA ASN A 114 -27.18 0.77 0.66
C ASN A 114 -27.69 -0.12 1.82
N GLY A 115 -27.60 0.39 3.07
CA GLY A 115 -28.02 -0.35 4.26
C GLY A 115 -27.03 -1.44 4.70
N GLY A 116 -25.90 -1.60 4.02
CA GLY A 116 -24.84 -2.54 4.39
C GLY A 116 -23.99 -2.07 5.58
N MET A 117 -24.10 -0.82 5.98
CA MET A 117 -23.49 -0.29 7.21
C MET A 117 -24.56 0.41 8.04
N SER A 118 -24.60 0.12 9.34
CA SER A 118 -25.49 0.79 10.27
C SER A 118 -25.17 2.28 10.40
N ALA A 119 -26.17 3.11 10.72
CA ALA A 119 -26.00 4.57 10.80
C ALA A 119 -25.02 5.01 11.89
N ASP A 120 -24.79 4.21 12.90
CA ASP A 120 -23.80 4.41 13.96
C ASP A 120 -22.40 3.90 13.59
N GLY A 121 -22.24 3.28 12.39
CA GLY A 121 -20.96 2.76 11.91
C GLY A 121 -20.45 1.51 12.64
N LEU A 122 -21.30 0.85 13.42
CA LEU A 122 -20.88 -0.29 14.25
C LEU A 122 -21.07 -1.63 13.56
N THR A 123 -22.06 -1.76 12.68
CA THR A 123 -22.41 -3.04 12.05
C THR A 123 -22.26 -2.97 10.54
N TYR A 124 -21.55 -3.94 9.99
CA TYR A 124 -21.35 -4.13 8.56
C TYR A 124 -21.98 -5.44 8.13
N THR A 125 -22.85 -5.39 7.12
CA THR A 125 -23.52 -6.54 6.53
C THR A 125 -23.04 -6.73 5.09
N PHE A 126 -22.50 -7.89 4.80
CA PHE A 126 -22.02 -8.28 3.48
C PHE A 126 -22.94 -9.35 2.91
N THR A 127 -23.49 -9.09 1.73
CA THR A 127 -24.23 -10.09 0.94
C THR A 127 -23.26 -10.75 -0.04
N LEU A 128 -23.11 -12.07 0.04
CA LEU A 128 -22.18 -12.84 -0.78
C LEU A 128 -22.78 -13.18 -2.15
N ARG A 129 -21.90 -13.30 -3.16
CA ARG A 129 -22.26 -13.81 -4.48
C ARG A 129 -22.60 -15.29 -4.40
N LYS A 130 -23.71 -15.69 -5.04
CA LYS A 130 -24.09 -17.09 -5.21
C LYS A 130 -23.37 -17.73 -6.38
N GLY A 131 -23.15 -19.04 -6.30
CA GLY A 131 -22.53 -19.84 -7.37
C GLY A 131 -21.01 -19.73 -7.43
N VAL A 132 -20.35 -19.03 -6.51
CA VAL A 132 -18.90 -19.03 -6.40
C VAL A 132 -18.46 -20.32 -5.71
N THR A 133 -17.54 -21.06 -6.35
CA THR A 133 -17.06 -22.35 -5.82
C THR A 133 -15.57 -22.28 -5.50
N PHE A 134 -15.16 -23.02 -4.48
CA PHE A 134 -13.75 -23.33 -4.30
C PHE A 134 -13.19 -24.11 -5.48
N GLN A 135 -11.91 -23.93 -5.75
CA GLN A 135 -11.18 -24.64 -6.79
C GLN A 135 -11.20 -26.17 -6.58
N PRO A 136 -10.95 -26.96 -7.65
CA PRO A 136 -10.76 -28.41 -7.50
C PRO A 136 -9.60 -28.75 -6.54
N PRO A 137 -9.72 -29.81 -5.76
CA PRO A 137 -10.76 -30.85 -5.80
C PRO A 137 -11.95 -30.57 -4.87
N VAL A 138 -12.01 -29.42 -4.20
CA VAL A 138 -13.09 -29.10 -3.24
C VAL A 138 -14.43 -28.90 -3.97
N ASN A 139 -14.48 -28.04 -4.99
CA ASN A 139 -15.61 -27.85 -5.92
C ASN A 139 -16.98 -27.56 -5.27
N ARG A 140 -17.03 -27.20 -3.99
CA ARG A 140 -18.28 -26.78 -3.36
C ARG A 140 -18.44 -25.28 -3.34
N GLU A 141 -19.67 -24.82 -3.25
CA GLU A 141 -19.98 -23.40 -3.14
C GLU A 141 -19.44 -22.81 -1.83
N VAL A 142 -19.00 -21.54 -1.91
CA VAL A 142 -18.57 -20.75 -0.75
C VAL A 142 -19.78 -20.23 0.00
N THR A 143 -19.72 -20.27 1.31
CA THR A 143 -20.76 -19.76 2.21
C THR A 143 -20.21 -18.78 3.23
N ALA A 144 -21.08 -18.07 3.92
CA ALA A 144 -20.72 -17.17 5.01
C ALA A 144 -19.98 -17.89 6.16
N GLN A 145 -20.24 -19.19 6.36
CA GLN A 145 -19.53 -19.99 7.35
C GLN A 145 -18.05 -20.17 7.00
N ASP A 146 -17.69 -20.19 5.71
CA ASP A 146 -16.29 -20.27 5.30
C ASP A 146 -15.53 -18.99 5.63
N PHE A 147 -16.18 -17.82 5.48
CA PHE A 147 -15.60 -16.55 5.90
C PHE A 147 -15.44 -16.47 7.42
N LYS A 148 -16.44 -16.89 8.20
CA LYS A 148 -16.33 -16.95 9.65
C LYS A 148 -15.19 -17.88 10.08
N TYR A 149 -15.11 -19.07 9.49
CA TYR A 149 -14.03 -20.00 9.76
C TYR A 149 -12.65 -19.42 9.44
N SER A 150 -12.49 -18.80 8.26
CA SER A 150 -11.23 -18.22 7.81
C SER A 150 -10.76 -17.13 8.75
N PHE A 151 -11.65 -16.22 9.14
CA PHE A 151 -11.36 -15.13 10.06
C PHE A 151 -10.99 -15.65 11.47
N GLU A 152 -11.78 -16.56 12.05
CA GLU A 152 -11.49 -17.14 13.36
C GLU A 152 -10.19 -17.97 13.35
N ARG A 153 -9.92 -18.66 12.24
CA ARG A 153 -8.66 -19.38 12.05
C ARG A 153 -7.46 -18.43 12.05
N MET A 154 -7.54 -17.33 11.33
CA MET A 154 -6.50 -16.29 11.33
C MET A 154 -6.32 -15.72 12.73
N MET A 155 -7.39 -15.27 13.39
CA MET A 155 -7.34 -14.69 14.73
C MET A 155 -6.84 -15.66 15.82
N SER A 156 -6.98 -16.97 15.63
CA SER A 156 -6.49 -17.99 16.56
C SER A 156 -5.05 -18.44 16.32
N SER A 157 -4.46 -18.06 15.18
CA SER A 157 -3.11 -18.49 14.81
C SER A 157 -2.06 -17.75 15.65
N PRO A 158 -1.17 -18.48 16.36
CA PRO A 158 -0.08 -17.83 17.11
C PRO A 158 0.99 -17.20 16.19
N ARG A 159 0.91 -17.44 14.89
CA ARG A 159 1.81 -16.89 13.88
C ARG A 159 1.17 -15.81 13.04
N ALA A 160 -0.12 -15.49 13.25
CA ALA A 160 -0.79 -14.44 12.50
C ALA A 160 -0.21 -13.07 12.88
N PRO A 161 0.35 -12.34 11.92
CA PRO A 161 0.98 -11.05 12.19
C PRO A 161 -0.04 -9.91 12.32
N ALA A 162 -1.24 -10.10 11.79
CA ALA A 162 -2.21 -9.03 11.51
C ALA A 162 -3.38 -8.94 12.50
N THR A 163 -3.40 -9.73 13.57
CA THR A 163 -4.54 -9.76 14.51
C THR A 163 -4.88 -8.39 15.10
N SER A 164 -3.90 -7.48 15.21
CA SER A 164 -4.10 -6.13 15.74
C SER A 164 -5.10 -5.31 14.94
N PHE A 165 -5.17 -5.47 13.62
CA PHE A 165 -6.10 -4.74 12.74
C PHE A 165 -7.57 -5.09 13.02
N TYR A 166 -7.83 -6.27 13.59
CA TYR A 166 -9.17 -6.82 13.77
C TYR A 166 -9.63 -6.84 15.25
N MET A 167 -8.82 -6.31 16.15
CA MET A 167 -9.17 -6.25 17.58
C MET A 167 -10.40 -5.37 17.88
N GLY A 168 -10.80 -4.53 16.92
CA GLY A 168 -12.05 -3.77 16.96
C GLY A 168 -13.32 -4.63 16.91
N VAL A 169 -13.26 -5.86 16.39
CA VAL A 169 -14.42 -6.75 16.30
C VAL A 169 -14.87 -7.20 17.70
N VAL A 170 -16.18 -7.15 17.96
CA VAL A 170 -16.76 -7.57 19.23
C VAL A 170 -16.46 -9.05 19.50
N GLY A 171 -15.94 -9.36 20.67
CA GLY A 171 -15.60 -10.73 21.06
C GLY A 171 -14.21 -11.21 20.64
N ALA A 172 -13.47 -10.49 19.79
CA ALA A 172 -12.12 -10.88 19.36
C ALA A 172 -11.17 -11.10 20.54
N ASP A 173 -11.16 -10.19 21.53
CA ASP A 173 -10.35 -10.33 22.75
C ASP A 173 -10.61 -11.60 23.54
N ALA A 174 -11.90 -11.94 23.71
CA ALA A 174 -12.31 -13.11 24.47
C ALA A 174 -11.91 -14.39 23.75
N PHE A 175 -12.09 -14.42 22.42
CA PHE A 175 -11.71 -15.52 21.56
C PHE A 175 -10.19 -15.77 21.58
N MET A 176 -9.38 -14.76 21.34
CA MET A 176 -7.91 -14.88 21.36
C MET A 176 -7.37 -15.34 22.72
N LYS A 177 -8.00 -14.88 23.81
CA LYS A 177 -7.70 -15.31 25.18
C LYS A 177 -8.30 -16.68 25.55
N LYS A 178 -8.92 -17.38 24.58
CA LYS A 178 -9.59 -18.68 24.77
C LYS A 178 -10.68 -18.66 25.83
N LYS A 179 -11.33 -17.50 26.03
CA LYS A 179 -12.47 -17.31 26.93
C LYS A 179 -13.81 -17.44 26.23
N ALA A 180 -13.82 -17.46 24.88
CA ALA A 180 -14.97 -17.71 24.03
C ALA A 180 -14.60 -18.74 22.96
N ALA A 181 -15.58 -19.52 22.51
CA ALA A 181 -15.40 -20.52 21.47
C ALA A 181 -15.44 -19.92 20.05
N GLU A 182 -16.01 -18.72 19.91
CA GLU A 182 -16.17 -18.00 18.65
C GLU A 182 -16.10 -16.48 18.87
N ILE A 183 -15.94 -15.74 17.77
CA ILE A 183 -15.94 -14.27 17.76
C ILE A 183 -17.39 -13.81 17.61
N SER A 184 -18.01 -13.35 18.71
CA SER A 184 -19.42 -13.01 18.74
C SER A 184 -19.82 -11.86 17.79
N GLY A 185 -18.89 -10.98 17.42
CA GLY A 185 -19.12 -9.91 16.47
C GLY A 185 -18.87 -10.30 15.01
N PHE A 186 -18.56 -11.56 14.70
CA PHE A 186 -18.45 -12.05 13.32
C PHE A 186 -19.44 -13.19 13.12
N GLN A 187 -20.55 -12.91 12.45
CA GLN A 187 -21.66 -13.86 12.31
C GLN A 187 -21.93 -14.24 10.86
N ALA A 188 -22.09 -15.52 10.61
CA ALA A 188 -22.75 -16.01 9.41
C ALA A 188 -24.24 -16.11 9.69
N VAL A 189 -25.00 -15.10 9.26
CA VAL A 189 -26.45 -14.97 9.56
C VAL A 189 -27.23 -16.03 8.79
N ASP A 190 -26.85 -16.27 7.54
CA ASP A 190 -27.31 -17.36 6.68
C ASP A 190 -26.15 -17.76 5.74
N ASP A 191 -26.39 -18.60 4.74
CA ASP A 191 -25.36 -19.09 3.82
C ASP A 191 -24.68 -17.98 3.01
N TYR A 192 -25.33 -16.81 2.83
CA TYR A 192 -24.85 -15.73 1.96
C TYR A 192 -24.80 -14.37 2.66
N THR A 193 -24.97 -14.34 3.97
CA THR A 193 -24.94 -13.08 4.74
C THR A 193 -23.92 -13.16 5.86
N VAL A 194 -22.90 -12.30 5.79
CA VAL A 194 -21.93 -12.09 6.87
C VAL A 194 -22.25 -10.77 7.56
N GLU A 195 -22.39 -10.80 8.87
CA GLU A 195 -22.52 -9.60 9.70
C GLU A 195 -21.33 -9.45 10.62
N ILE A 196 -20.76 -8.24 10.66
CA ILE A 196 -19.60 -7.90 11.50
C ILE A 196 -19.95 -6.71 12.38
N THR A 197 -19.81 -6.87 13.70
CA THR A 197 -20.06 -5.82 14.69
C THR A 197 -18.76 -5.37 15.32
N LEU A 198 -18.51 -4.05 15.30
CA LEU A 198 -17.36 -3.40 15.92
C LEU A 198 -17.69 -2.86 17.32
N LYS A 199 -16.65 -2.71 18.15
CA LYS A 199 -16.70 -2.08 19.48
C LYS A 199 -16.88 -0.56 19.39
N SER A 200 -16.36 0.05 18.33
CA SER A 200 -16.42 1.47 18.01
C SER A 200 -16.45 1.64 16.49
N PRO A 201 -17.02 2.73 15.97
CA PRO A 201 -17.02 2.98 14.54
C PRO A 201 -15.59 3.09 14.01
N ASP A 202 -15.34 2.50 12.83
CA ASP A 202 -14.04 2.55 12.16
C ASP A 202 -14.23 2.37 10.64
N LEU A 203 -14.18 3.47 9.88
CA LEU A 203 -14.30 3.41 8.41
C LEU A 203 -13.10 2.75 7.73
N SER A 204 -11.94 2.72 8.36
CA SER A 204 -10.77 2.04 7.81
C SER A 204 -10.91 0.52 7.83
N PHE A 205 -11.86 0.02 8.61
CA PHE A 205 -12.11 -1.42 8.77
C PHE A 205 -12.41 -2.13 7.44
N LEU A 206 -13.12 -1.46 6.51
CA LEU A 206 -13.35 -2.04 5.17
C LEU A 206 -12.05 -2.26 4.40
N ASN A 207 -11.06 -1.38 4.55
CA ASN A 207 -9.74 -1.56 3.96
C ASN A 207 -9.00 -2.76 4.59
N ALA A 208 -9.11 -2.95 5.90
CA ALA A 208 -8.52 -4.10 6.57
C ALA A 208 -9.07 -5.44 6.03
N PHE A 209 -10.31 -5.45 5.51
CA PHE A 209 -10.94 -6.62 4.89
C PHE A 209 -10.55 -6.87 3.43
N THR A 210 -9.70 -6.05 2.84
CA THR A 210 -9.09 -6.33 1.53
C THR A 210 -7.72 -7.00 1.63
N MET A 211 -7.16 -7.05 2.84
CA MET A 211 -5.89 -7.76 3.04
C MET A 211 -6.11 -9.27 2.94
N GLU A 212 -5.16 -9.97 2.38
CA GLU A 212 -5.20 -11.42 2.13
C GLU A 212 -5.49 -12.23 3.41
N PHE A 213 -5.24 -11.68 4.58
CA PHE A 213 -5.62 -12.28 5.87
C PHE A 213 -7.10 -12.62 6.02
N CYS A 214 -7.96 -11.91 5.28
CA CYS A 214 -9.42 -12.10 5.27
C CYS A 214 -9.92 -12.92 4.08
N ASP A 215 -9.02 -13.48 3.29
CA ASP A 215 -9.37 -14.36 2.18
C ASP A 215 -10.01 -15.66 2.66
N VAL A 216 -10.99 -16.12 1.88
CA VAL A 216 -11.73 -17.32 2.24
C VAL A 216 -10.96 -18.60 1.92
N VAL A 217 -10.92 -19.52 2.87
CA VAL A 217 -10.32 -20.85 2.72
C VAL A 217 -11.31 -21.97 3.04
N ALA A 218 -11.20 -23.08 2.33
CA ALA A 218 -12.02 -24.26 2.58
C ALA A 218 -11.52 -25.01 3.82
N ARG A 219 -12.37 -25.12 4.85
CA ARG A 219 -12.03 -25.74 6.13
C ARG A 219 -11.47 -27.15 5.97
N GLU A 220 -12.16 -27.99 5.19
CA GLU A 220 -11.77 -29.38 4.95
C GLU A 220 -10.42 -29.52 4.26
N TRP A 221 -10.04 -28.54 3.45
CA TRP A 221 -8.74 -28.52 2.79
C TRP A 221 -7.62 -28.09 3.74
N VAL A 222 -7.87 -27.10 4.59
CA VAL A 222 -6.97 -26.70 5.67
C VAL A 222 -6.76 -27.85 6.65
N GLU A 223 -7.81 -28.53 7.08
CA GLU A 223 -7.75 -29.68 8.00
C GLU A 223 -7.00 -30.85 7.39
N LYS A 224 -7.19 -31.13 6.09
CA LYS A 224 -6.48 -32.19 5.35
C LYS A 224 -4.95 -31.97 5.36
N TRP A 225 -4.50 -30.75 5.13
CA TRP A 225 -3.07 -30.45 5.00
C TRP A 225 -2.42 -29.98 6.30
N GLY A 226 -3.19 -29.46 7.24
CA GLY A 226 -2.72 -29.00 8.54
C GLY A 226 -1.53 -28.04 8.40
N LYS A 227 -0.38 -28.42 8.99
CA LYS A 227 0.84 -27.58 8.94
C LYS A 227 1.44 -27.41 7.54
N GLN A 228 1.03 -28.21 6.56
CA GLN A 228 1.52 -28.15 5.18
C GLN A 228 0.59 -27.33 4.27
N PHE A 229 -0.47 -26.76 4.81
CA PHE A 229 -1.46 -25.98 4.02
C PHE A 229 -0.78 -24.87 3.21
N ASN A 230 0.24 -24.21 3.77
CA ASN A 230 1.01 -23.18 3.10
C ASN A 230 1.74 -23.63 1.80
N ARG A 231 1.83 -24.94 1.55
CA ARG A 231 2.39 -25.53 0.33
C ARG A 231 1.33 -26.16 -0.57
N HIS A 232 0.07 -26.10 -0.15
CA HIS A 232 -1.10 -26.63 -0.85
C HIS A 232 -2.22 -25.59 -0.88
N PRO A 233 -1.96 -24.36 -1.37
CA PRO A 233 -2.97 -23.32 -1.39
C PRO A 233 -4.14 -23.73 -2.29
N LEU A 234 -5.36 -23.38 -1.89
CA LEU A 234 -6.59 -23.58 -2.64
C LEU A 234 -7.61 -22.53 -2.22
N GLY A 235 -8.07 -21.72 -3.15
CA GLY A 235 -9.02 -20.65 -2.94
C GLY A 235 -10.15 -20.65 -3.96
N THR A 236 -10.61 -19.45 -4.31
CA THR A 236 -11.67 -19.18 -5.28
C THR A 236 -11.18 -18.37 -6.47
N GLY A 237 -9.92 -17.97 -6.46
CA GLY A 237 -9.32 -17.03 -7.38
C GLY A 237 -9.21 -17.51 -8.82
N PRO A 238 -8.76 -16.62 -9.72
CA PRO A 238 -8.68 -16.88 -11.16
C PRO A 238 -7.64 -17.92 -11.55
N PHE A 239 -6.68 -18.24 -10.67
CA PHE A 239 -5.65 -19.22 -10.93
C PHE A 239 -5.60 -20.30 -9.87
N ILE A 240 -5.33 -21.54 -10.29
CA ILE A 240 -5.16 -22.73 -9.46
C ILE A 240 -3.68 -22.97 -9.26
N PHE A 241 -3.27 -23.23 -8.03
CA PHE A 241 -1.92 -23.65 -7.71
C PHE A 241 -1.61 -25.02 -8.33
N GLU A 242 -0.55 -25.10 -9.15
CA GLU A 242 -0.10 -26.34 -9.74
C GLU A 242 1.09 -26.93 -8.99
N LYS A 243 2.15 -26.14 -8.78
CA LYS A 243 3.36 -26.61 -8.10
C LYS A 243 4.19 -25.48 -7.51
N TRP A 244 4.99 -25.83 -6.54
CA TRP A 244 6.09 -25.02 -5.99
C TRP A 244 7.34 -25.85 -5.88
N THR A 245 8.32 -25.56 -6.72
CA THR A 245 9.66 -26.14 -6.67
C THR A 245 10.58 -25.15 -5.95
N PRO A 246 10.99 -25.43 -4.68
CA PRO A 246 11.78 -24.49 -3.88
C PRO A 246 13.03 -23.99 -4.61
N GLY A 247 13.27 -22.68 -4.56
CA GLY A 247 14.39 -22.01 -5.20
C GLY A 247 14.35 -21.96 -6.72
N GLN A 248 13.27 -22.43 -7.36
CA GLN A 248 13.17 -22.48 -8.82
C GLN A 248 11.93 -21.77 -9.34
N GLU A 249 10.73 -22.25 -9.01
CA GLU A 249 9.50 -21.74 -9.60
C GLU A 249 8.26 -21.99 -8.75
N ILE A 250 7.24 -21.15 -8.93
CA ILE A 250 5.84 -21.42 -8.57
C ILE A 250 5.01 -21.28 -9.83
N VAL A 251 4.15 -22.27 -10.06
CA VAL A 251 3.32 -22.34 -11.26
C VAL A 251 1.85 -22.31 -10.86
N LEU A 252 1.13 -21.39 -11.48
CA LEU A 252 -0.31 -21.30 -11.40
C LEU A 252 -0.93 -21.52 -12.79
N THR A 253 -2.07 -22.22 -12.85
CA THR A 253 -2.83 -22.46 -14.08
C THR A 253 -4.22 -21.85 -13.99
N ARG A 254 -4.79 -21.50 -15.14
CA ARG A 254 -6.14 -20.94 -15.24
C ARG A 254 -7.17 -21.77 -14.47
N ASN A 255 -8.02 -21.09 -13.71
CA ASN A 255 -9.22 -21.69 -13.13
C ASN A 255 -10.36 -21.69 -14.16
N PRO A 256 -10.74 -22.85 -14.74
CA PRO A 256 -11.79 -22.91 -15.76
C PRO A 256 -13.19 -22.64 -15.18
N SER A 257 -13.32 -22.74 -13.85
CA SER A 257 -14.57 -22.50 -13.13
C SER A 257 -14.61 -21.14 -12.45
N TYR A 258 -13.73 -20.20 -12.85
CA TYR A 258 -13.71 -18.88 -12.27
C TYR A 258 -15.03 -18.16 -12.53
N TRP A 259 -15.58 -17.54 -11.49
CA TRP A 259 -16.92 -16.97 -11.51
C TRP A 259 -17.05 -15.70 -12.39
N GLU A 260 -15.96 -14.96 -12.63
CA GLU A 260 -15.98 -13.76 -13.48
C GLU A 260 -15.85 -14.15 -14.96
N PRO A 261 -16.89 -13.90 -15.80
CA PRO A 261 -16.87 -14.32 -17.20
C PRO A 261 -15.72 -13.69 -18.00
N GLY A 262 -15.02 -14.51 -18.79
CA GLY A 262 -13.93 -14.05 -19.65
C GLY A 262 -12.59 -13.84 -18.95
N LYS A 263 -12.51 -14.14 -17.66
CA LYS A 263 -11.26 -14.09 -16.88
C LYS A 263 -10.87 -15.47 -16.34
N PRO A 264 -9.59 -15.64 -16.01
CA PRO A 264 -8.44 -14.79 -16.38
C PRO A 264 -8.12 -14.89 -17.87
N TYR A 265 -7.30 -13.96 -18.38
CA TYR A 265 -6.90 -14.00 -19.79
C TYR A 265 -5.77 -15.02 -20.04
N LEU A 266 -4.79 -15.10 -19.15
CA LEU A 266 -3.67 -16.04 -19.24
C LEU A 266 -4.11 -17.49 -18.95
N ASP A 267 -3.43 -18.46 -19.58
CA ASP A 267 -3.55 -19.87 -19.24
C ASP A 267 -2.70 -20.23 -18.03
N LYS A 268 -1.58 -19.53 -17.84
CA LYS A 268 -0.56 -19.89 -16.86
C LYS A 268 0.23 -18.66 -16.41
N ILE A 269 0.61 -18.66 -15.11
CA ILE A 269 1.60 -17.76 -14.55
C ILE A 269 2.77 -18.62 -14.02
N ASP A 270 4.00 -18.22 -14.39
CA ASP A 270 5.24 -18.85 -13.96
C ASP A 270 6.09 -17.84 -13.17
N TYR A 271 6.10 -17.96 -11.85
CA TYR A 271 6.95 -17.17 -10.97
C TYR A 271 8.32 -17.86 -10.86
N GLN A 272 9.31 -17.34 -11.58
CA GLN A 272 10.68 -17.82 -11.54
C GLN A 272 11.43 -17.21 -10.34
N LEU A 273 12.02 -18.05 -9.49
CA LEU A 273 12.56 -17.67 -8.20
C LEU A 273 14.09 -17.67 -8.20
N SER A 274 14.67 -16.98 -7.21
CA SER A 274 16.12 -16.96 -6.92
C SER A 274 17.01 -16.34 -8.01
N PHE A 275 16.46 -15.48 -8.85
CA PHE A 275 17.26 -14.69 -9.80
C PHE A 275 17.67 -13.36 -9.17
N SER A 276 18.98 -13.06 -9.25
CA SER A 276 19.43 -11.71 -8.90
C SER A 276 18.82 -10.68 -9.85
N PRO A 277 18.48 -9.46 -9.39
CA PRO A 277 17.87 -8.45 -10.25
C PRO A 277 18.65 -8.15 -11.56
N PRO A 278 20.01 -8.09 -11.59
CA PRO A 278 20.76 -7.97 -12.84
C PRO A 278 20.57 -9.18 -13.80
N THR A 279 20.51 -10.39 -13.25
CA THR A 279 20.25 -11.61 -14.05
C THR A 279 18.84 -11.59 -14.63
N ALA A 280 17.85 -11.21 -13.81
CA ALA A 280 16.47 -11.06 -14.24
C ALA A 280 16.33 -10.03 -15.37
N LEU A 281 17.01 -8.90 -15.27
CA LEU A 281 17.02 -7.87 -16.32
C LEU A 281 17.56 -8.42 -17.65
N LEU A 282 18.65 -9.19 -17.63
CA LEU A 282 19.19 -9.83 -18.84
C LEU A 282 18.19 -10.84 -19.43
N LYS A 283 17.53 -11.64 -18.59
CA LYS A 283 16.49 -12.59 -19.05
C LYS A 283 15.29 -11.89 -19.68
N LEU A 284 14.86 -10.77 -19.15
CA LEU A 284 13.80 -9.96 -19.76
C LEU A 284 14.26 -9.40 -21.12
N GLN A 285 15.49 -8.90 -21.19
CA GLN A 285 16.06 -8.36 -22.42
C GLN A 285 16.29 -9.44 -23.51
N SER A 286 16.51 -10.70 -23.12
CA SER A 286 16.58 -11.85 -24.06
C SER A 286 15.21 -12.44 -24.41
N GLY A 287 14.13 -11.99 -23.75
CA GLY A 287 12.78 -12.53 -23.97
C GLY A 287 12.48 -13.84 -23.25
N GLU A 288 13.32 -14.23 -22.28
CA GLU A 288 13.12 -15.45 -21.49
C GLU A 288 12.05 -15.28 -20.39
N ILE A 289 11.84 -14.05 -19.92
CA ILE A 289 10.78 -13.69 -18.97
C ILE A 289 10.03 -12.45 -19.45
N ASP A 290 8.84 -12.24 -18.91
CA ASP A 290 7.93 -11.17 -19.31
C ASP A 290 7.98 -9.94 -18.40
N ALA A 291 8.24 -10.10 -17.11
CA ALA A 291 8.28 -8.96 -16.19
C ALA A 291 9.28 -9.17 -15.03
N LEU A 292 9.76 -8.05 -14.50
CA LEU A 292 10.63 -8.02 -13.32
C LEU A 292 9.79 -7.81 -12.06
N GLY A 293 9.68 -8.82 -11.20
CA GLY A 293 8.96 -8.73 -9.93
C GLY A 293 9.62 -7.79 -8.93
N ASP A 294 10.95 -7.83 -8.83
CA ASP A 294 11.74 -6.99 -7.91
C ASP A 294 12.15 -5.63 -8.55
N GLY A 295 11.71 -5.37 -9.77
CA GLY A 295 12.04 -4.13 -10.48
C GLY A 295 13.39 -4.09 -11.17
N VAL A 296 13.71 -2.92 -11.73
CA VAL A 296 14.98 -2.66 -12.41
C VAL A 296 16.07 -2.41 -11.38
N PRO A 297 17.25 -3.07 -11.48
CA PRO A 297 18.34 -2.80 -10.55
C PRO A 297 18.72 -1.30 -10.56
N PRO A 298 18.92 -0.64 -9.40
CA PRO A 298 19.22 0.80 -9.34
C PRO A 298 20.40 1.23 -10.21
N ALA A 299 21.46 0.41 -10.25
CA ALA A 299 22.65 0.67 -11.05
C ALA A 299 22.40 0.65 -12.57
N ASP A 300 21.37 -0.08 -13.01
CA ASP A 300 21.01 -0.23 -14.42
C ASP A 300 20.00 0.81 -14.92
N ILE A 301 19.29 1.49 -14.02
CA ILE A 301 18.26 2.49 -14.40
C ILE A 301 18.79 3.54 -15.38
N PRO A 302 19.95 4.18 -15.16
CA PRO A 302 20.47 5.17 -16.11
C PRO A 302 20.70 4.58 -17.51
N ARG A 303 21.21 3.35 -17.59
CA ARG A 303 21.45 2.65 -18.85
C ARG A 303 20.15 2.29 -19.58
N VAL A 304 19.17 1.74 -18.84
CA VAL A 304 17.85 1.37 -19.37
C VAL A 304 17.10 2.61 -19.86
N MET A 305 17.12 3.70 -19.09
CA MET A 305 16.44 4.95 -19.44
C MET A 305 17.11 5.73 -20.58
N ALA A 306 18.39 5.48 -20.85
CA ALA A 306 19.11 6.07 -21.99
C ALA A 306 18.82 5.37 -23.32
N ASP A 307 18.39 4.11 -23.30
CA ASP A 307 18.07 3.32 -24.49
C ASP A 307 16.57 3.43 -24.81
N PRO A 308 16.18 3.98 -25.98
CA PRO A 308 14.78 4.15 -26.35
C PRO A 308 13.97 2.84 -26.37
N GLN A 309 14.60 1.71 -26.76
CA GLN A 309 13.94 0.40 -26.78
C GLN A 309 13.53 -0.03 -25.39
N TRP A 310 14.47 0.00 -24.45
CA TRP A 310 14.22 -0.46 -23.08
C TRP A 310 13.38 0.53 -22.28
N LYS A 311 13.61 1.83 -22.49
CA LYS A 311 12.81 2.89 -21.86
C LYS A 311 11.32 2.75 -22.14
N ALA A 312 10.95 2.32 -23.35
CA ALA A 312 9.54 2.10 -23.74
C ALA A 312 8.85 0.99 -22.94
N LEU A 313 9.61 0.11 -22.27
CA LEU A 313 9.13 -1.03 -21.49
C LEU A 313 9.18 -0.75 -19.97
N VAL A 314 9.60 0.44 -19.57
CA VAL A 314 9.70 0.83 -18.14
C VAL A 314 8.39 1.38 -17.64
N TYR A 315 7.97 0.88 -16.50
CA TYR A 315 6.82 1.36 -15.73
C TYR A 315 7.32 1.84 -14.37
N SER A 316 6.87 3.02 -13.96
CA SER A 316 7.27 3.61 -12.67
C SER A 316 6.08 4.23 -11.97
N GLN A 317 6.01 4.04 -10.64
CA GLN A 317 5.03 4.73 -9.79
C GLN A 317 5.64 5.02 -8.41
N PRO A 318 5.26 6.12 -7.76
CA PRO A 318 5.53 6.29 -6.34
C PRO A 318 4.86 5.17 -5.54
N LEU A 319 5.59 4.53 -4.65
CA LEU A 319 5.00 3.62 -3.66
C LEU A 319 4.32 4.44 -2.56
N VAL A 320 3.18 3.99 -2.05
CA VAL A 320 2.59 4.61 -0.86
C VAL A 320 3.38 4.15 0.35
N ALA A 321 4.56 4.74 0.49
CA ALA A 321 5.56 4.41 1.49
C ALA A 321 6.38 5.65 1.83
N ILE A 322 7.02 5.65 2.99
CA ILE A 322 7.90 6.72 3.43
C ILE A 322 9.19 6.16 4.03
N SER A 323 10.29 6.86 3.80
CA SER A 323 11.51 6.71 4.60
C SER A 323 11.71 7.95 5.43
N TYR A 324 12.06 7.78 6.70
CA TYR A 324 12.19 8.88 7.66
C TYR A 324 13.31 8.63 8.66
N MET A 325 13.74 9.71 9.34
CA MET A 325 14.52 9.63 10.55
C MET A 325 13.59 9.72 11.75
N PHE A 326 13.64 8.75 12.65
CA PHE A 326 12.99 8.87 13.96
C PHE A 326 13.92 9.50 14.97
N MET A 327 13.34 10.19 15.97
CA MET A 327 14.04 10.76 17.12
C MET A 327 13.32 10.32 18.39
N ASN A 328 14.00 9.58 19.26
CA ASN A 328 13.41 9.05 20.49
C ASN A 328 13.24 10.16 21.53
N VAL A 329 12.00 10.61 21.72
CA VAL A 329 11.69 11.73 22.62
C VAL A 329 11.90 11.42 24.12
N GLN A 330 12.12 10.15 24.46
CA GLN A 330 12.46 9.76 25.83
C GLN A 330 13.95 9.99 26.17
N MET A 331 14.76 10.29 25.16
CA MET A 331 16.22 10.42 25.29
C MET A 331 16.68 11.84 24.93
N LYS A 332 17.53 12.43 25.79
CA LYS A 332 18.14 13.73 25.48
C LYS A 332 19.10 13.63 24.29
N PRO A 333 19.17 14.70 23.48
CA PRO A 333 18.43 15.94 23.57
C PRO A 333 17.10 15.95 22.77
N PHE A 334 16.60 14.80 22.33
CA PHE A 334 15.40 14.67 21.49
C PHE A 334 14.07 14.85 22.26
N ASP A 335 14.13 15.03 23.59
CA ASP A 335 13.01 15.47 24.41
C ASP A 335 12.62 16.94 24.12
N ASP A 336 13.53 17.77 23.60
CA ASP A 336 13.24 19.14 23.19
C ASP A 336 12.75 19.21 21.74
N VAL A 337 11.56 19.78 21.54
CA VAL A 337 10.94 19.96 20.22
C VAL A 337 11.78 20.82 19.28
N LYS A 338 12.47 21.85 19.80
CA LYS A 338 13.32 22.72 18.98
C LYS A 338 14.52 21.97 18.39
N VAL A 339 15.08 21.01 19.13
CA VAL A 339 16.11 20.12 18.61
C VAL A 339 15.55 19.29 17.46
N ARG A 340 14.38 18.70 17.62
CA ARG A 340 13.74 17.87 16.57
C ARG A 340 13.42 18.70 15.32
N GLN A 341 12.89 19.90 15.51
CA GLN A 341 12.64 20.85 14.43
C GLN A 341 13.94 21.29 13.73
N ALA A 342 15.01 21.53 14.50
CA ALA A 342 16.32 21.87 13.94
C ALA A 342 16.84 20.78 12.99
N LEU A 343 16.77 19.51 13.41
CA LEU A 343 17.20 18.40 12.55
C LEU A 343 16.30 18.25 11.32
N SER A 344 15.01 18.60 11.42
CA SER A 344 14.10 18.61 10.27
C SER A 344 14.51 19.64 9.21
N TRP A 345 15.07 20.80 9.60
CA TRP A 345 15.64 21.82 8.71
C TRP A 345 17.05 21.47 8.21
N ALA A 346 17.79 20.61 8.92
CA ALA A 346 19.18 20.28 8.62
C ALA A 346 19.34 19.25 7.50
N ILE A 347 18.37 18.36 7.28
CA ILE A 347 18.49 17.23 6.33
C ILE A 347 18.18 17.66 4.90
N ASN A 348 19.12 17.43 4.00
CA ASN A 348 18.99 17.69 2.56
C ASN A 348 18.35 16.48 1.84
N ARG A 349 17.03 16.53 1.68
CA ARG A 349 16.23 15.46 1.05
C ARG A 349 16.59 15.25 -0.42
N ASP A 350 16.86 16.33 -1.15
CA ASP A 350 17.21 16.25 -2.58
C ASP A 350 18.56 15.54 -2.80
N LYS A 351 19.47 15.64 -1.84
CA LYS A 351 20.73 14.90 -1.87
C LYS A 351 20.48 13.39 -1.66
N LEU A 352 19.57 13.03 -0.75
CA LEU A 352 19.18 11.63 -0.54
C LEU A 352 18.53 11.05 -1.80
N VAL A 353 17.61 11.78 -2.43
CA VAL A 353 16.96 11.36 -3.69
C VAL A 353 17.97 11.16 -4.82
N LYS A 354 18.96 12.05 -4.95
CA LYS A 354 20.03 11.87 -5.94
C LYS A 354 20.82 10.57 -5.74
N LEU A 355 21.04 10.18 -4.47
CA LEU A 355 21.73 8.92 -4.16
C LEU A 355 20.87 7.68 -4.49
N GLN A 356 19.57 7.84 -4.64
CA GLN A 356 18.62 6.77 -5.01
C GLN A 356 18.49 6.58 -6.53
N ALA A 357 19.26 7.32 -7.34
CA ALA A 357 19.33 7.14 -8.80
C ALA A 357 17.96 7.15 -9.52
N GLY A 358 17.01 7.96 -9.06
CA GLY A 358 15.65 8.06 -9.66
C GLY A 358 14.61 7.12 -9.05
N GLN A 359 14.97 6.34 -8.02
CA GLN A 359 14.04 5.46 -7.31
C GLN A 359 13.42 6.10 -6.06
N ALA A 360 13.45 7.40 -5.95
CA ALA A 360 12.82 8.13 -4.87
C ALA A 360 12.43 9.54 -5.30
N MET A 361 11.53 10.14 -4.54
CA MET A 361 11.20 11.57 -4.60
C MET A 361 11.29 12.18 -3.20
N SER A 362 11.68 13.47 -3.12
CA SER A 362 11.77 14.19 -1.85
C SER A 362 10.41 14.25 -1.17
N LEU A 363 10.39 13.95 0.13
CA LEU A 363 9.17 13.98 0.93
C LEU A 363 9.27 15.07 2.00
N TRP A 364 8.37 16.06 1.93
CA TRP A 364 8.36 17.26 2.76
C TRP A 364 7.25 17.28 3.80
N GLN A 365 6.40 16.27 3.78
CA GLN A 365 5.26 16.05 4.66
C GLN A 365 5.20 14.56 5.05
N PHE A 366 4.34 14.23 6.02
CA PHE A 366 4.32 12.87 6.54
C PHE A 366 3.52 11.89 5.69
N TYR A 367 2.43 12.37 5.05
CA TYR A 367 1.70 11.52 4.11
C TYR A 367 2.36 11.54 2.73
N PRO A 368 2.70 10.37 2.16
CA PRO A 368 3.25 10.26 0.81
C PRO A 368 2.18 10.53 -0.25
N LYS A 369 2.62 10.80 -1.48
CA LYS A 369 1.71 10.88 -2.64
C LYS A 369 0.99 9.54 -2.83
N GLY A 370 -0.31 9.58 -3.09
CA GLY A 370 -1.19 8.41 -3.16
C GLY A 370 -1.88 8.07 -1.83
N MET A 371 -1.47 8.68 -0.70
CA MET A 371 -2.17 8.57 0.56
C MET A 371 -3.23 9.68 0.69
N PRO A 372 -4.50 9.36 1.03
CA PRO A 372 -5.48 10.38 1.36
C PRO A 372 -4.97 11.33 2.46
N GLY A 373 -5.14 12.64 2.27
CA GLY A 373 -4.58 13.65 3.17
C GLY A 373 -3.19 14.16 2.78
N HIS A 374 -2.58 13.61 1.71
CA HIS A 374 -1.43 14.25 1.07
C HIS A 374 -1.83 15.59 0.45
N GLU A 375 -1.02 16.61 0.66
CA GLU A 375 -1.25 17.95 0.12
C GLU A 375 -0.14 18.29 -0.89
N ASP A 376 -0.46 18.35 -2.19
CA ASP A 376 0.53 18.67 -3.22
C ASP A 376 1.20 20.02 -2.96
N GLY A 377 2.54 20.02 -3.00
CA GLY A 377 3.36 21.21 -2.76
C GLY A 377 3.51 21.63 -1.29
N LYS A 378 2.93 20.90 -0.34
CA LYS A 378 3.10 21.18 1.09
C LYS A 378 4.53 20.89 1.54
N VAL A 379 5.14 21.86 2.17
CA VAL A 379 6.49 21.77 2.75
C VAL A 379 6.44 22.26 4.19
N PHE A 380 6.60 21.34 5.15
CA PHE A 380 6.70 21.71 6.56
C PHE A 380 8.09 22.21 6.92
N TYR A 381 9.13 21.50 6.46
CA TYR A 381 10.53 21.79 6.71
C TYR A 381 11.34 21.68 5.42
N GLY A 382 11.85 22.82 4.92
CA GLY A 382 12.80 22.84 3.82
C GLY A 382 14.23 22.47 4.27
N TYR A 383 15.22 22.65 3.40
CA TYR A 383 16.63 22.55 3.77
C TYR A 383 17.19 23.93 4.08
N ASP A 384 17.42 24.22 5.35
CA ASP A 384 17.99 25.48 5.84
C ASP A 384 18.90 25.24 7.05
N PRO A 385 20.21 24.98 6.81
CA PRO A 385 21.17 24.76 7.88
C PRO A 385 21.38 25.98 8.78
N ALA A 386 21.11 27.21 8.31
CA ALA A 386 21.24 28.41 9.13
C ALA A 386 20.13 28.45 10.19
N LYS A 387 18.89 28.19 9.76
CA LYS A 387 17.74 28.08 10.67
C LYS A 387 17.89 26.91 11.65
N ALA A 388 18.44 25.78 11.18
CA ALA A 388 18.74 24.64 12.05
C ALA A 388 19.69 25.02 13.18
N ARG A 389 20.82 25.71 12.88
CA ARG A 389 21.76 26.19 13.90
C ARG A 389 21.11 27.17 14.86
N GLN A 390 20.25 28.07 14.37
CA GLN A 390 19.54 29.00 15.23
C GLN A 390 18.63 28.25 16.23
N LEU A 391 17.87 27.28 15.78
CA LEU A 391 16.99 26.49 16.64
C LEU A 391 17.78 25.65 17.65
N LEU A 392 18.95 25.11 17.28
CA LEU A 392 19.86 24.43 18.21
C LEU A 392 20.37 25.40 19.29
N ALA A 393 20.78 26.61 18.92
CA ALA A 393 21.20 27.63 19.89
C ALA A 393 20.05 28.01 20.83
N ASP A 394 18.83 28.19 20.31
CA ASP A 394 17.63 28.49 21.10
C ASP A 394 17.19 27.33 22.04
N ALA A 395 17.65 26.12 21.72
CA ALA A 395 17.48 24.92 22.56
C ALA A 395 18.63 24.72 23.58
N GLY A 396 19.63 25.62 23.61
CA GLY A 396 20.76 25.53 24.52
C GLY A 396 21.98 24.76 23.97
N TYR A 397 22.01 24.49 22.67
CA TYR A 397 23.09 23.78 21.97
C TYR A 397 23.75 24.65 20.88
N PRO A 398 24.33 25.84 21.20
CA PRO A 398 24.89 26.75 20.19
C PRO A 398 26.09 26.15 19.42
N ASP A 399 26.81 25.21 20.05
CA ASP A 399 27.95 24.49 19.45
C ASP A 399 27.57 23.09 18.97
N GLY A 400 26.26 22.77 18.98
CA GLY A 400 25.75 21.44 18.67
C GLY A 400 25.86 20.46 19.84
N PHE A 401 25.79 19.17 19.55
CA PHE A 401 25.88 18.08 20.52
C PHE A 401 26.38 16.78 19.88
N GLU A 402 26.73 15.81 20.72
CA GLU A 402 27.11 14.46 20.27
C GLU A 402 25.94 13.49 20.47
N THR A 403 25.73 12.59 19.50
CA THR A 403 24.68 11.57 19.54
C THR A 403 25.05 10.33 18.72
N MET A 404 24.22 9.30 18.83
CA MET A 404 24.28 8.13 17.94
C MET A 404 23.21 8.23 16.87
N LEU A 405 23.54 7.79 15.66
CA LEU A 405 22.61 7.62 14.55
C LEU A 405 22.64 6.15 14.12
N TYR A 406 21.50 5.52 14.03
CA TYR A 406 21.41 4.09 13.77
C TYR A 406 20.76 3.79 12.43
N THR A 407 21.23 2.73 11.77
CA THR A 407 20.62 2.19 10.55
C THR A 407 20.90 0.69 10.44
N ASP A 408 20.14 -0.01 9.60
CA ASP A 408 20.48 -1.38 9.21
C ASP A 408 21.67 -1.41 8.24
N ASN A 409 22.18 -2.62 7.97
CA ASN A 409 23.30 -2.83 7.07
C ASN A 409 22.88 -3.20 5.63
N VAL A 410 21.61 -3.01 5.27
CA VAL A 410 21.09 -3.30 3.93
C VAL A 410 21.39 -2.12 2.99
N ASP A 411 22.05 -2.41 1.87
CA ASP A 411 22.32 -1.37 0.85
C ASP A 411 20.99 -0.87 0.23
N PRO A 412 20.80 0.43 0.03
CA PRO A 412 21.76 1.53 0.14
C PRO A 412 21.75 2.27 1.50
N ASN A 413 21.07 1.79 2.53
CA ASN A 413 20.84 2.50 3.78
C ASN A 413 22.13 3.07 4.43
N PRO A 414 23.23 2.31 4.58
CA PRO A 414 24.45 2.88 5.17
C PRO A 414 24.97 4.13 4.44
N LYS A 415 24.91 4.14 3.10
CA LYS A 415 25.35 5.29 2.28
C LYS A 415 24.43 6.50 2.43
N LEU A 416 23.12 6.26 2.46
CA LEU A 416 22.12 7.31 2.67
C LEU A 416 22.31 7.97 4.03
N TRP A 417 22.51 7.14 5.07
CA TRP A 417 22.64 7.65 6.43
C TRP A 417 24.01 8.27 6.73
N GLN A 418 25.07 7.93 6.00
CA GLN A 418 26.30 8.71 5.95
C GLN A 418 26.07 10.12 5.38
N SER A 419 25.16 10.26 4.41
CA SER A 419 24.77 11.57 3.90
C SER A 419 24.01 12.40 4.93
N VAL A 420 23.09 11.77 5.69
CA VAL A 420 22.40 12.41 6.82
C VAL A 420 23.40 12.81 7.90
N GLN A 421 24.32 11.94 8.27
CA GLN A 421 25.41 12.23 9.22
C GLN A 421 26.19 13.50 8.83
N ALA A 422 26.53 13.63 7.54
CA ALA A 422 27.24 14.80 7.04
C ALA A 422 26.39 16.08 7.10
N ASP A 423 25.08 15.99 6.84
CA ASP A 423 24.16 17.13 6.95
C ASP A 423 24.01 17.58 8.43
N LEU A 424 23.93 16.64 9.35
CA LEU A 424 23.90 16.91 10.80
C LEU A 424 25.21 17.55 11.29
N ALA A 425 26.36 17.07 10.81
CA ALA A 425 27.67 17.65 11.13
C ALA A 425 27.78 19.11 10.66
N ALA A 426 27.17 19.48 9.53
CA ALA A 426 27.16 20.85 9.01
C ALA A 426 26.45 21.85 9.93
N VAL A 427 25.61 21.37 10.86
CA VAL A 427 24.93 22.21 11.86
C VAL A 427 25.47 22.02 13.28
N GLY A 428 26.63 21.33 13.44
CA GLY A 428 27.28 21.11 14.72
C GLY A 428 26.90 19.82 15.44
N VAL A 429 26.00 19.03 14.90
CA VAL A 429 25.60 17.75 15.52
C VAL A 429 26.53 16.63 15.07
N LYS A 430 27.34 16.12 16.00
CA LYS A 430 28.26 15.00 15.79
C LYS A 430 27.52 13.68 16.03
N ALA A 431 26.97 13.12 14.98
CA ALA A 431 26.24 11.86 15.01
C ALA A 431 27.15 10.69 14.63
N ASP A 432 27.45 9.79 15.54
CA ASP A 432 28.19 8.56 15.22
C ASP A 432 27.26 7.53 14.59
N LEU A 433 27.48 7.20 13.31
CA LEU A 433 26.66 6.25 12.57
C LEU A 433 27.02 4.80 12.94
N LYS A 434 26.05 4.08 13.47
CA LYS A 434 26.16 2.65 13.79
C LYS A 434 25.22 1.82 12.92
N THR A 435 25.80 0.87 12.18
CA THR A 435 25.05 -0.11 11.39
C THR A 435 24.85 -1.40 12.15
N MET A 436 23.70 -2.04 11.98
CA MET A 436 23.31 -3.31 12.60
C MET A 436 22.74 -4.26 11.53
N SER A 437 22.73 -5.58 11.82
CA SER A 437 21.92 -6.47 10.99
C SER A 437 20.46 -6.05 11.03
N ASN A 438 19.74 -6.23 9.93
CA ASN A 438 18.33 -5.81 9.80
C ASN A 438 17.48 -6.31 10.99
N ASN A 439 17.53 -7.61 11.28
CA ASN A 439 16.75 -8.20 12.39
C ASN A 439 17.10 -7.59 13.76
N THR A 440 18.38 -7.32 14.01
CA THR A 440 18.81 -6.68 15.27
C THR A 440 18.29 -5.26 15.35
N TYR A 441 18.41 -4.51 14.26
CA TYR A 441 17.94 -3.14 14.17
C TYR A 441 16.43 -3.05 14.38
N TYR A 442 15.67 -3.88 13.67
CA TYR A 442 14.21 -3.94 13.75
C TYR A 442 13.71 -4.23 15.18
N ASN A 443 14.36 -5.18 15.86
CA ASN A 443 14.00 -5.52 17.24
C ASN A 443 14.36 -4.40 18.24
N GLN A 444 15.43 -3.64 17.99
CA GLN A 444 15.87 -2.59 18.91
C GLN A 444 15.09 -1.29 18.73
N GLN A 445 14.64 -0.96 17.53
CA GLN A 445 13.93 0.29 17.27
C GLN A 445 12.61 0.42 18.04
N GLY A 446 11.91 -0.69 18.29
CA GLY A 446 10.71 -0.76 19.12
C GLY A 446 11.01 -0.97 20.62
N THR A 447 12.28 -0.88 21.06
CA THR A 447 12.66 -1.08 22.47
C THR A 447 12.94 0.27 23.12
N PRO A 448 12.21 0.65 24.19
CA PRO A 448 12.42 1.93 24.89
C PRO A 448 13.88 2.14 25.30
N ASN A 449 14.35 3.39 25.19
CA ASN A 449 15.68 3.82 25.64
C ASN A 449 16.88 3.06 25.02
N THR A 450 16.73 2.47 23.83
CA THR A 450 17.83 1.76 23.15
C THR A 450 18.46 2.57 22.04
N LEU A 451 17.67 3.12 21.12
CA LEU A 451 18.13 3.90 19.98
C LEU A 451 17.73 5.36 20.15
N THR A 452 18.70 6.27 20.00
CA THR A 452 18.48 7.71 20.14
C THR A 452 17.79 8.33 18.92
N ALA A 453 18.33 8.04 17.73
CA ALA A 453 17.77 8.44 16.44
C ALA A 453 18.23 7.45 15.38
N GLY A 454 17.44 7.28 14.32
CA GLY A 454 17.84 6.35 13.28
C GLY A 454 16.91 6.34 12.07
N SER A 455 17.28 5.52 11.09
CA SER A 455 16.49 5.32 9.88
C SER A 455 15.29 4.43 10.15
N PHE A 456 14.15 4.73 9.52
CA PHE A 456 13.07 3.75 9.39
C PHE A 456 12.20 4.07 8.17
N GLY A 457 11.27 3.20 7.86
CA GLY A 457 10.30 3.39 6.81
C GLY A 457 8.96 2.78 7.19
N TRP A 458 7.93 3.23 6.52
CA TRP A 458 6.60 2.64 6.59
C TRP A 458 6.06 2.42 5.19
N TRP A 459 5.57 1.24 4.94
CA TRP A 459 4.85 0.87 3.72
C TRP A 459 3.39 0.66 4.10
N MET A 460 2.46 1.13 3.29
CA MET A 460 1.06 0.95 3.59
C MET A 460 0.69 -0.54 3.62
N ASP A 461 -0.09 -0.91 4.60
CA ASP A 461 -0.87 -2.14 4.61
C ASP A 461 -2.18 -1.95 3.83
N PHE A 462 -2.76 -0.74 3.92
CA PHE A 462 -3.92 -0.30 3.13
C PHE A 462 -3.93 1.23 2.95
N PRO A 463 -4.54 1.78 1.86
CA PRO A 463 -4.47 3.19 1.52
C PRO A 463 -5.42 4.06 2.35
N ASP A 464 -5.21 4.10 3.66
CA ASP A 464 -5.93 4.95 4.61
C ASP A 464 -4.96 5.59 5.62
N PRO A 465 -5.12 6.88 5.97
CA PRO A 465 -4.21 7.55 6.90
C PRO A 465 -4.16 6.95 8.30
N SER A 466 -5.17 6.18 8.71
CA SER A 466 -5.17 5.46 9.98
C SER A 466 -4.05 4.44 10.08
N ASP A 467 -3.61 3.88 8.94
CA ASP A 467 -2.46 2.99 8.81
C ASP A 467 -1.12 3.67 9.14
N TRP A 468 -1.08 5.01 9.15
CA TRP A 468 0.07 5.80 9.59
C TRP A 468 -0.06 6.24 11.06
N ILE A 469 -1.24 6.77 11.43
CA ILE A 469 -1.43 7.37 12.75
C ILE A 469 -1.43 6.30 13.84
N GLY A 470 -2.15 5.21 13.66
CA GLY A 470 -2.26 4.13 14.64
C GLY A 470 -0.91 3.51 14.99
N PRO A 471 -0.20 2.90 14.03
CA PRO A 471 1.08 2.24 14.29
C PRO A 471 2.21 3.19 14.71
N LEU A 472 2.30 4.40 14.13
CA LEU A 472 3.49 5.23 14.25
C LEU A 472 3.41 6.30 15.35
N PHE A 473 2.19 6.69 15.78
CA PHE A 473 2.01 7.82 16.71
C PHE A 473 1.08 7.54 17.88
N SER A 474 0.36 6.41 17.88
CA SER A 474 -0.53 6.13 19.01
C SER A 474 0.24 5.75 20.27
N LYS A 475 -0.37 6.03 21.43
CA LYS A 475 0.12 5.57 22.73
C LYS A 475 0.20 4.05 22.80
N ALA A 476 -0.74 3.37 22.17
CA ALA A 476 -0.80 1.91 22.14
C ALA A 476 0.42 1.29 21.43
N SER A 477 1.01 2.00 20.47
CA SER A 477 2.21 1.59 19.72
C SER A 477 3.52 2.11 20.32
N ALA A 478 3.48 3.02 21.32
CA ALA A 478 4.64 3.53 22.04
C ALA A 478 5.03 2.60 23.21
N VAL A 479 5.15 1.31 22.92
CA VAL A 479 5.40 0.22 23.88
C VAL A 479 6.51 -0.69 23.37
N PRO A 480 7.14 -1.52 24.24
CA PRO A 480 8.11 -2.51 23.78
C PRO A 480 7.56 -3.40 22.65
N GLY A 481 8.27 -3.45 21.51
CA GLY A 481 7.85 -4.18 20.32
C GLY A 481 6.82 -3.46 19.44
N GLY A 482 6.41 -2.24 19.81
CA GLY A 482 5.54 -1.41 18.98
C GLY A 482 6.30 -0.70 17.86
N MET A 483 5.56 -0.14 16.89
CA MET A 483 6.13 0.52 15.71
C MET A 483 6.41 2.02 15.89
N ASN A 484 5.98 2.62 17.01
CA ASN A 484 6.27 4.01 17.33
C ASN A 484 7.73 4.15 17.84
N SER A 485 8.68 4.20 16.93
CA SER A 485 10.12 4.28 17.23
C SER A 485 10.55 5.57 17.92
N SER A 486 9.76 6.64 17.79
CA SER A 486 9.99 7.91 18.49
C SER A 486 9.52 7.89 19.93
N PHE A 487 8.63 6.98 20.29
CA PHE A 487 7.88 6.96 21.55
C PHE A 487 7.09 8.24 21.83
N TRP A 488 6.92 9.09 20.82
CA TRP A 488 6.11 10.30 20.92
C TRP A 488 4.64 9.97 20.71
N TRP A 489 3.80 10.52 21.56
CA TRP A 489 2.34 10.52 21.44
C TRP A 489 1.78 11.72 22.21
N SER A 490 0.57 12.14 21.89
CA SER A 490 -0.09 13.21 22.66
C SER A 490 -1.57 12.94 22.87
N PRO A 491 -2.15 13.39 24.02
CA PRO A 491 -3.59 13.27 24.24
C PRO A 491 -4.44 13.97 23.15
N ALA A 492 -3.93 15.08 22.60
CA ALA A 492 -4.60 15.80 21.52
C ALA A 492 -4.67 14.96 20.23
N LEU A 493 -3.56 14.31 19.85
CA LEU A 493 -3.54 13.41 18.68
C LEU A 493 -4.47 12.21 18.88
N GLU A 494 -4.44 11.57 20.04
CA GLU A 494 -5.33 10.44 20.39
C GLU A 494 -6.81 10.83 20.28
N ALA A 495 -7.18 12.01 20.77
CA ALA A 495 -8.54 12.52 20.68
C ALA A 495 -8.95 12.77 19.23
N MET A 496 -8.09 13.42 18.43
CA MET A 496 -8.33 13.65 17.00
C MET A 496 -8.44 12.34 16.21
N PHE A 497 -7.61 11.36 16.55
CA PHE A 497 -7.62 10.05 15.90
C PHE A 497 -8.91 9.28 16.20
N THR A 498 -9.30 9.23 17.49
CA THR A 498 -10.57 8.60 17.91
C THR A 498 -11.78 9.27 17.24
N GLU A 499 -11.78 10.60 17.13
CA GLU A 499 -12.83 11.34 16.44
C GLU A 499 -12.86 11.00 14.94
N ALA A 500 -11.68 10.97 14.28
CA ALA A 500 -11.58 10.64 12.85
C ALA A 500 -12.05 9.21 12.55
N GLN A 501 -11.75 8.24 13.42
CA GLN A 501 -12.23 6.86 13.24
C GLN A 501 -13.76 6.75 13.30
N ALA A 502 -14.41 7.59 14.11
CA ALA A 502 -15.86 7.62 14.26
C ALA A 502 -16.59 8.43 13.15
N MET A 503 -15.86 9.17 12.32
CA MET A 503 -16.45 9.98 11.25
C MET A 503 -16.91 9.10 10.10
N THR A 504 -18.16 9.32 9.62
CA THR A 504 -18.73 8.65 8.44
C THR A 504 -18.69 9.50 7.17
N ASP A 505 -18.39 10.80 7.29
CA ASP A 505 -18.14 11.70 6.16
C ASP A 505 -16.66 11.60 5.74
N PRO A 506 -16.35 11.08 4.54
CA PRO A 506 -14.96 10.86 4.12
C PRO A 506 -14.17 12.16 3.98
N GLU A 507 -14.77 13.25 3.49
CA GLU A 507 -14.06 14.53 3.30
C GLU A 507 -13.69 15.16 4.65
N ALA A 508 -14.65 15.23 5.58
CA ALA A 508 -14.40 15.72 6.93
C ALA A 508 -13.37 14.86 7.67
N ARG A 509 -13.40 13.53 7.47
CA ARG A 509 -12.44 12.60 8.02
C ARG A 509 -11.02 12.85 7.50
N ILE A 510 -10.83 13.00 6.19
CA ILE A 510 -9.52 13.30 5.60
C ILE A 510 -9.02 14.67 6.07
N ALA A 511 -9.86 15.69 6.17
CA ALA A 511 -9.48 16.99 6.73
C ALA A 511 -8.98 16.87 8.19
N LYS A 512 -9.56 15.96 8.98
CA LYS A 512 -9.08 15.68 10.35
C LYS A 512 -7.69 15.02 10.33
N PHE A 513 -7.43 14.10 9.42
CA PHE A 513 -6.10 13.50 9.24
C PHE A 513 -5.05 14.52 8.76
N SER A 514 -5.41 15.45 7.87
CA SER A 514 -4.54 16.57 7.49
C SER A 514 -4.20 17.45 8.70
N ALA A 515 -5.16 17.71 9.59
CA ALA A 515 -4.89 18.45 10.84
C ALA A 515 -3.98 17.66 11.80
N MET A 516 -4.09 16.34 11.87
CA MET A 516 -3.16 15.50 12.65
C MET A 516 -1.74 15.57 12.06
N GLN A 517 -1.61 15.55 10.72
CA GLN A 517 -0.30 15.73 10.06
C GLN A 517 0.34 17.08 10.44
N GLN A 518 -0.44 18.14 10.53
CA GLN A 518 0.04 19.45 10.98
C GLN A 518 0.62 19.36 12.40
N LEU A 519 -0.14 18.78 13.35
CA LEU A 519 0.29 18.61 14.73
C LEU A 519 1.58 17.77 14.84
N ILE A 520 1.64 16.64 14.12
CA ILE A 520 2.83 15.77 14.08
C ILE A 520 4.04 16.53 13.53
N SER A 521 3.84 17.34 12.48
CA SER A 521 4.92 18.12 11.89
C SER A 521 5.42 19.21 12.85
N GLU A 522 4.54 19.87 13.60
CA GLU A 522 4.92 20.87 14.62
C GLU A 522 5.75 20.24 15.74
N GLU A 523 5.41 19.05 16.16
CA GLU A 523 6.13 18.29 17.20
C GLU A 523 7.38 17.58 16.68
N ALA A 524 7.47 17.35 15.37
CA ALA A 524 8.61 16.81 14.64
C ALA A 524 9.26 15.54 15.24
N PRO A 525 8.50 14.51 15.67
CA PRO A 525 9.09 13.28 16.20
C PRO A 525 9.81 12.47 15.11
N TYR A 526 9.42 12.66 13.86
CA TYR A 526 10.02 12.09 12.66
C TYR A 526 10.39 13.16 11.65
N VAL A 527 11.45 12.89 10.89
CA VAL A 527 11.83 13.70 9.73
C VAL A 527 11.55 12.90 8.47
N PRO A 528 10.46 13.16 7.73
CA PRO A 528 10.24 12.55 6.43
C PRO A 528 11.41 12.86 5.50
N CYS A 529 11.98 11.85 4.84
CA CYS A 529 13.15 11.98 4.00
C CYS A 529 12.80 11.85 2.52
N TYR A 530 12.24 10.72 2.14
CA TYR A 530 11.86 10.46 0.76
C TYR A 530 10.72 9.44 0.66
N GLN A 531 10.04 9.48 -0.46
CA GLN A 531 9.07 8.48 -0.91
C GLN A 531 9.74 7.59 -1.96
N PRO A 532 9.75 6.26 -1.79
CA PRO A 532 10.28 5.34 -2.79
C PRO A 532 9.47 5.36 -4.09
N ILE A 533 10.13 5.10 -5.20
CA ILE A 533 9.53 4.90 -6.52
C ILE A 533 9.82 3.46 -6.94
N GLN A 534 8.78 2.69 -7.20
CA GLN A 534 8.90 1.40 -7.86
C GLN A 534 9.16 1.64 -9.34
N THR A 535 10.22 1.03 -9.87
CA THR A 535 10.54 1.05 -11.30
C THR A 535 10.73 -0.38 -11.76
N THR A 536 9.89 -0.84 -12.68
CA THR A 536 9.97 -2.19 -13.24
C THR A 536 9.94 -2.15 -14.76
N MET A 537 10.17 -3.30 -15.37
CA MET A 537 10.03 -3.49 -16.84
C MET A 537 9.10 -4.66 -17.12
N CYS A 538 8.34 -4.51 -18.21
CA CYS A 538 7.49 -5.55 -18.74
C CYS A 538 7.70 -5.67 -20.26
N SER A 539 7.73 -6.90 -20.75
CA SER A 539 7.87 -7.23 -22.17
C SER A 539 6.74 -6.60 -23.01
N GLU A 540 7.07 -6.18 -24.23
CA GLU A 540 6.09 -5.68 -25.22
C GLU A 540 5.01 -6.71 -25.59
N ASN A 541 5.32 -8.01 -25.40
CA ASN A 541 4.40 -9.12 -25.64
C ASN A 541 3.36 -9.31 -24.54
N THR A 542 3.38 -8.49 -23.49
CA THR A 542 2.39 -8.47 -22.43
C THR A 542 1.44 -7.29 -22.63
N GLY A 543 0.15 -7.58 -22.74
CA GLY A 543 -0.90 -6.57 -22.82
C GLY A 543 -1.51 -6.27 -21.46
N GLY A 544 -2.07 -5.05 -21.32
CA GLY A 544 -2.76 -4.62 -20.09
C GLY A 544 -1.87 -4.35 -18.89
N PHE A 545 -0.54 -4.39 -19.02
CA PHE A 545 0.37 -4.20 -17.90
C PHE A 545 0.28 -2.77 -17.34
N PHE A 546 0.10 -2.68 -16.05
CA PHE A 546 0.23 -1.45 -15.24
C PHE A 546 0.70 -1.80 -13.84
N LEU A 547 1.27 -0.83 -13.14
CA LEU A 547 1.55 -0.97 -11.71
C LEU A 547 0.31 -0.57 -10.92
N HIS A 548 -0.17 -1.49 -10.08
CA HIS A 548 -1.29 -1.25 -9.19
C HIS A 548 -0.79 -0.55 -7.91
N PRO A 549 -1.48 0.46 -7.37
CA PRO A 549 -0.99 1.21 -6.20
C PRO A 549 -0.90 0.36 -4.93
N VAL A 550 -1.71 -0.70 -4.80
CA VAL A 550 -1.73 -1.61 -3.65
C VAL A 550 -1.02 -2.93 -3.99
N TYR A 551 -1.51 -3.67 -4.98
CA TYR A 551 -0.98 -5.00 -5.34
C TYR A 551 0.35 -4.95 -6.11
N GLN A 552 0.78 -3.79 -6.58
CA GLN A 552 1.97 -3.54 -7.40
C GLN A 552 1.89 -4.26 -8.76
N ILE A 553 2.23 -5.53 -8.85
CA ILE A 553 2.11 -6.33 -10.07
C ILE A 553 0.96 -7.33 -9.86
N ASP A 554 -0.09 -7.19 -10.69
CA ASP A 554 -1.29 -8.04 -10.63
C ASP A 554 -1.47 -8.80 -11.95
N PRO A 555 -0.87 -9.99 -12.10
CA PRO A 555 -0.93 -10.77 -13.34
C PRO A 555 -2.32 -11.30 -13.66
N THR A 556 -3.30 -11.19 -12.75
CA THR A 556 -4.68 -11.59 -13.00
C THR A 556 -5.37 -10.69 -14.03
N GLN A 557 -4.81 -9.51 -14.31
CA GLN A 557 -5.35 -8.50 -15.22
C GLN A 557 -4.66 -8.49 -16.60
N TYR A 558 -3.54 -9.20 -16.77
CA TYR A 558 -2.71 -9.12 -17.96
C TYR A 558 -3.00 -10.24 -18.96
N TRP A 559 -2.53 -10.06 -20.21
CA TRP A 559 -2.66 -11.05 -21.28
C TRP A 559 -1.40 -11.11 -22.15
N LYS A 560 -1.24 -12.17 -22.93
CA LYS A 560 -0.20 -12.27 -23.95
C LYS A 560 -0.73 -11.73 -25.27
N LYS A 561 0.09 -10.93 -25.97
CA LYS A 561 -0.19 -10.40 -27.32
C LYS A 561 0.14 -11.41 -28.38
#